data_6f01a0239b296c7b113ace4a37618860
#
_entry.id   6f01a0239b296c7b113ace4a37618860
#
_cell.length_a   1.000
_cell.length_b   1.000
_cell.length_c   1.000
_cell.angle_alpha   90.00
_cell.angle_beta   90.00
_cell.angle_gamma   90.00
#
_symmetry.space_group_name_H-M   'P 1'
#
loop_
_entity.id
_entity.type
_entity.pdbx_description
1 polymer ?
#
loop_
_entity_poly.entity_id
_entity_poly.type
_entity_poly.pdbx_seq_one_letter_code
_entity_poly.pdbx_strand_id
1 'polypeptide(L)'
;MKIDNMREEHQEKLIKDAEKIAAQQAEEAAKAPKKEVGFISVSIGEGFGQIFRDLGVDYLIEGGQTMNPSTEDMLTAIEKVNAKNIFILPNNKNIILAAQQAASIVEGKKIVVIPTKTIPQGITAMINFEATRSAKENEDAMVESLSTVATGQLTYAVRDTSIDGKEIKNGDIMGLGDSGLLAVGKDIDSTLIEMLDEMMKENDEAELISVYYGEDVTEEDAEAVVCLLYTSDAADDGE
;
A
#
# COMPACT_ATOMS: atom_id res chain seq x y z
N MET A 1 -43.60 -0.37 37.42
CA MET A 1 -43.41 -1.53 36.53
C MET A 1 -42.39 -1.09 35.49
N LYS A 2 -41.13 -1.54 35.62
CA LYS A 2 -40.08 -1.25 34.64
C LYS A 2 -40.23 -2.25 33.51
N ILE A 3 -40.52 -1.78 32.33
CA ILE A 3 -40.47 -2.61 31.11
C ILE A 3 -39.05 -2.50 30.62
N ASP A 4 -38.20 -3.45 31.01
CA ASP A 4 -36.86 -3.57 30.49
C ASP A 4 -36.97 -4.09 29.03
N ASN A 5 -36.36 -3.35 28.11
CA ASN A 5 -36.39 -3.71 26.70
C ASN A 5 -35.41 -4.87 26.46
N MET A 6 -35.92 -6.09 26.45
CA MET A 6 -35.13 -7.33 26.27
C MET A 6 -34.23 -7.30 25.02
N ARG A 7 -34.50 -6.46 24.05
CA ARG A 7 -33.62 -6.25 22.89
C ARG A 7 -32.37 -5.45 23.25
N GLU A 8 -32.50 -4.42 24.08
CA GLU A 8 -31.36 -3.61 24.52
C GLU A 8 -30.44 -4.41 25.45
N GLU A 9 -31.02 -5.18 26.41
CA GLU A 9 -30.26 -6.09 27.26
C GLU A 9 -29.52 -7.16 26.45
N HIS A 10 -30.16 -7.68 25.39
CA HIS A 10 -29.51 -8.69 24.54
C HIS A 10 -28.38 -8.09 23.72
N GLN A 11 -28.52 -6.88 23.18
CA GLN A 11 -27.47 -6.16 22.46
C GLN A 11 -26.30 -5.78 23.40
N GLU A 12 -26.60 -5.26 24.59
CA GLU A 12 -25.57 -4.96 25.59
C GLU A 12 -24.80 -6.21 26.03
N LYS A 13 -25.48 -7.35 26.14
CA LYS A 13 -24.83 -8.60 26.48
C LYS A 13 -23.94 -9.13 25.38
N LEU A 14 -24.38 -9.03 24.10
CA LEU A 14 -23.57 -9.39 22.92
C LEU A 14 -22.34 -8.50 22.81
N ILE A 15 -22.47 -7.18 23.04
CA ILE A 15 -21.34 -6.24 23.03
C ILE A 15 -20.35 -6.58 24.14
N LYS A 16 -20.81 -6.81 25.38
CA LYS A 16 -19.95 -7.20 26.50
C LYS A 16 -19.28 -8.56 26.32
N ASP A 17 -19.96 -9.51 25.69
CA ASP A 17 -19.37 -10.81 25.39
C ASP A 17 -18.34 -10.70 24.25
N ALA A 18 -18.59 -9.88 23.24
CA ALA A 18 -17.62 -9.56 22.19
C ALA A 18 -16.37 -8.83 22.74
N GLU A 19 -16.57 -7.85 23.63
CA GLU A 19 -15.47 -7.16 24.33
C GLU A 19 -14.65 -8.11 25.21
N LYS A 20 -15.29 -9.05 25.92
CA LYS A 20 -14.59 -10.06 26.72
C LYS A 20 -13.79 -11.02 25.84
N ILE A 21 -14.36 -11.48 24.72
CA ILE A 21 -13.66 -12.35 23.77
C ILE A 21 -12.46 -11.61 23.17
N ALA A 22 -12.65 -10.37 22.76
CA ALA A 22 -11.57 -9.53 22.24
C ALA A 22 -10.47 -9.28 23.29
N ALA A 23 -10.84 -9.02 24.55
CA ALA A 23 -9.89 -8.85 25.64
C ALA A 23 -9.15 -10.15 25.98
N GLN A 24 -9.81 -11.31 25.94
CA GLN A 24 -9.18 -12.61 26.15
C GLN A 24 -8.22 -12.95 25.01
N GLN A 25 -8.60 -12.70 23.76
CA GLN A 25 -7.72 -12.90 22.59
C GLN A 25 -6.50 -11.97 22.64
N ALA A 26 -6.69 -10.71 23.05
CA ALA A 26 -5.59 -9.76 23.24
C ALA A 26 -4.64 -10.20 24.38
N GLU A 27 -5.18 -10.75 25.48
CA GLU A 27 -4.38 -11.24 26.59
C GLU A 27 -3.63 -12.54 26.26
N GLU A 28 -4.23 -13.44 25.48
CA GLU A 28 -3.57 -14.64 24.94
C GLU A 28 -2.49 -14.27 23.90
N ALA A 29 -2.76 -13.31 23.01
CA ALA A 29 -1.79 -12.79 22.07
C ALA A 29 -0.59 -12.11 22.77
N ALA A 30 -0.84 -11.41 23.88
CA ALA A 30 0.21 -10.81 24.71
C ALA A 30 1.07 -11.84 25.47
N LYS A 31 0.51 -13.00 25.79
CA LYS A 31 1.21 -14.14 26.43
C LYS A 31 1.93 -15.05 25.45
N ALA A 32 1.63 -14.95 24.15
CA ALA A 32 2.35 -15.70 23.12
C ALA A 32 3.82 -15.25 23.06
N PRO A 33 4.78 -16.16 22.77
CA PRO A 33 6.18 -15.77 22.59
C PRO A 33 6.26 -14.72 21.49
N LYS A 34 7.01 -13.64 21.74
CA LYS A 34 7.22 -12.58 20.73
C LYS A 34 7.85 -13.17 19.48
N LYS A 35 7.28 -12.87 18.32
CA LYS A 35 7.92 -13.15 17.04
C LYS A 35 9.24 -12.37 16.97
N GLU A 36 10.21 -12.91 16.25
CA GLU A 36 11.46 -12.16 16.00
C GLU A 36 11.19 -10.94 15.12
N VAL A 37 10.33 -11.09 14.12
CA VAL A 37 9.98 -10.05 13.15
C VAL A 37 8.47 -10.00 12.97
N GLY A 38 7.92 -8.80 12.85
CA GLY A 38 6.55 -8.52 12.47
C GLY A 38 6.48 -7.40 11.44
N PHE A 39 5.38 -7.36 10.68
CA PHE A 39 5.19 -6.42 9.60
C PHE A 39 3.88 -5.65 9.76
N ILE A 40 3.95 -4.34 9.51
CA ILE A 40 2.80 -3.44 9.42
C ILE A 40 2.85 -2.80 8.03
N SER A 41 1.74 -2.85 7.30
CA SER A 41 1.63 -2.18 6.00
C SER A 41 0.41 -1.27 5.99
N VAL A 42 0.54 -0.14 5.32
CA VAL A 42 -0.61 0.71 4.97
C VAL A 42 -1.08 0.31 3.59
N SER A 43 -2.38 0.04 3.43
CA SER A 43 -2.97 -0.30 2.15
C SER A 43 -4.38 0.24 2.02
N ILE A 44 -4.84 0.39 0.78
CA ILE A 44 -6.21 0.75 0.44
C ILE A 44 -6.84 -0.38 -0.36
N GLY A 45 -8.09 -0.67 -0.04
CA GLY A 45 -8.86 -1.72 -0.71
C GLY A 45 -8.49 -3.14 -0.29
N GLU A 46 -9.44 -4.06 -0.47
CA GLU A 46 -9.29 -5.44 -0.02
C GLU A 46 -8.27 -6.22 -0.84
N GLY A 47 -8.15 -5.94 -2.16
CA GLY A 47 -7.21 -6.63 -3.04
C GLY A 47 -5.75 -6.48 -2.60
N PHE A 48 -5.30 -5.24 -2.38
CA PHE A 48 -3.96 -4.99 -1.85
C PHE A 48 -3.80 -5.50 -0.42
N GLY A 49 -4.85 -5.40 0.41
CA GLY A 49 -4.87 -5.97 1.74
C GLY A 49 -4.62 -7.47 1.72
N GLN A 50 -5.23 -8.20 0.78
CA GLN A 50 -5.01 -9.63 0.64
C GLN A 50 -3.59 -9.96 0.20
N ILE A 51 -3.03 -9.23 -0.78
CA ILE A 51 -1.64 -9.41 -1.22
C ILE A 51 -0.67 -9.26 -0.03
N PHE A 52 -0.83 -8.22 0.78
CA PHE A 52 0.04 -8.02 1.94
C PHE A 52 -0.14 -9.10 3.02
N ARG A 53 -1.36 -9.60 3.24
CA ARG A 53 -1.59 -10.75 4.14
C ARG A 53 -0.89 -12.01 3.64
N ASP A 54 -0.97 -12.29 2.35
CA ASP A 54 -0.33 -13.45 1.72
C ASP A 54 1.20 -13.34 1.77
N LEU A 55 1.75 -12.13 1.72
CA LEU A 55 3.17 -11.85 1.95
C LEU A 55 3.59 -11.90 3.42
N GLY A 56 2.66 -12.12 4.36
CA GLY A 56 2.96 -12.30 5.77
C GLY A 56 2.91 -11.02 6.62
N VAL A 57 2.23 -9.97 6.16
CA VAL A 57 2.00 -8.78 6.97
C VAL A 57 1.07 -9.11 8.13
N ASP A 58 1.49 -8.79 9.37
CA ASP A 58 0.76 -9.10 10.60
C ASP A 58 -0.39 -8.13 10.87
N TYR A 59 -0.24 -6.87 10.47
CA TYR A 59 -1.25 -5.85 10.67
C TYR A 59 -1.34 -4.88 9.49
N LEU A 60 -2.55 -4.68 9.00
CA LEU A 60 -2.86 -3.72 7.96
C LEU A 60 -3.51 -2.47 8.57
N ILE A 61 -2.99 -1.31 8.20
CA ILE A 61 -3.62 -0.03 8.49
C ILE A 61 -4.37 0.37 7.21
N GLU A 62 -5.68 0.52 7.32
CA GLU A 62 -6.47 1.02 6.23
C GLU A 62 -6.22 2.52 6.05
N GLY A 63 -5.77 2.91 4.88
CA GLY A 63 -5.46 4.29 4.56
C GLY A 63 -4.86 4.43 3.18
N GLY A 64 -4.94 5.62 2.63
CA GLY A 64 -4.49 5.84 1.26
C GLY A 64 -4.54 7.30 0.85
N GLN A 65 -4.94 7.58 -0.39
CA GLN A 65 -4.83 8.90 -1.01
C GLN A 65 -5.63 10.01 -0.30
N THR A 66 -6.75 9.70 0.35
CA THR A 66 -7.64 10.66 0.98
C THR A 66 -7.65 10.61 2.51
N MET A 67 -7.28 9.47 3.10
CA MET A 67 -7.20 9.27 4.55
C MET A 67 -5.81 8.79 4.93
N ASN A 68 -4.94 9.73 5.29
CA ASN A 68 -3.61 9.39 5.76
C ASN A 68 -3.70 8.98 7.24
N PRO A 69 -3.25 7.76 7.59
CA PRO A 69 -3.14 7.33 8.99
C PRO A 69 -2.28 8.29 9.81
N SER A 70 -2.73 8.55 11.01
CA SER A 70 -2.02 9.40 11.97
C SER A 70 -0.88 8.64 12.67
N THR A 71 -0.04 9.38 13.40
CA THR A 71 0.96 8.76 14.29
C THR A 71 0.31 7.87 15.35
N GLU A 72 -0.91 8.19 15.82
CA GLU A 72 -1.65 7.39 16.79
C GLU A 72 -2.13 6.06 16.20
N ASP A 73 -2.56 6.06 14.93
CA ASP A 73 -2.92 4.81 14.23
C ASP A 73 -1.70 3.89 14.08
N MET A 74 -0.52 4.46 13.80
CA MET A 74 0.73 3.73 13.75
C MET A 74 1.11 3.14 15.12
N LEU A 75 0.99 3.90 16.19
CA LEU A 75 1.24 3.42 17.56
C LEU A 75 0.31 2.28 17.92
N THR A 76 -0.97 2.42 17.62
CA THR A 76 -1.98 1.36 17.83
C THR A 76 -1.64 0.08 17.06
N ALA A 77 -1.19 0.20 15.82
CA ALA A 77 -0.76 -0.96 15.02
C ALA A 77 0.48 -1.63 15.61
N ILE A 78 1.48 -0.84 16.04
CA ILE A 78 2.70 -1.35 16.67
C ILE A 78 2.40 -2.10 17.98
N GLU A 79 1.43 -1.63 18.76
CA GLU A 79 1.02 -2.31 19.98
C GLU A 79 0.40 -3.69 19.72
N LYS A 80 -0.40 -3.79 18.64
CA LYS A 80 -1.09 -5.04 18.26
C LYS A 80 -0.15 -6.11 17.70
N VAL A 81 1.00 -5.73 17.16
CA VAL A 81 2.00 -6.67 16.62
C VAL A 81 2.95 -7.13 17.72
N ASN A 82 2.86 -8.40 18.14
CA ASN A 82 3.69 -8.98 19.18
C ASN A 82 5.02 -9.50 18.60
N ALA A 83 5.92 -8.57 18.25
CA ALA A 83 7.23 -8.87 17.70
C ALA A 83 8.33 -8.03 18.37
N LYS A 84 9.59 -8.48 18.26
CA LYS A 84 10.78 -7.75 18.75
C LYS A 84 11.20 -6.66 17.77
N ASN A 85 11.23 -6.99 16.48
CA ASN A 85 11.53 -6.09 15.39
C ASN A 85 10.24 -5.93 14.55
N ILE A 86 9.83 -4.71 14.27
CA ILE A 86 8.65 -4.42 13.46
C ILE A 86 9.07 -3.57 12.27
N PHE A 87 8.79 -4.06 11.08
CA PHE A 87 8.96 -3.33 9.83
C PHE A 87 7.64 -2.65 9.47
N ILE A 88 7.69 -1.36 9.15
CA ILE A 88 6.53 -0.57 8.72
C ILE A 88 6.72 -0.16 7.27
N LEU A 89 5.73 -0.46 6.45
CA LEU A 89 5.63 -0.13 5.03
C LEU A 89 4.53 0.93 4.85
N PRO A 90 4.87 2.23 4.80
CA PRO A 90 3.88 3.31 4.68
C PRO A 90 3.15 3.34 3.34
N ASN A 91 3.81 2.94 2.25
CA ASN A 91 3.30 2.87 0.87
C ASN A 91 2.71 4.19 0.34
N ASN A 92 3.04 5.29 0.99
CA ASN A 92 2.66 6.63 0.61
C ASN A 92 3.64 7.65 1.20
N LYS A 93 4.16 8.55 0.37
CA LYS A 93 5.13 9.58 0.79
C LYS A 93 4.65 10.45 1.95
N ASN A 94 3.34 10.70 2.02
CA ASN A 94 2.75 11.55 3.06
C ASN A 94 2.65 10.86 4.42
N ILE A 95 2.75 9.53 4.46
CA ILE A 95 2.61 8.71 5.68
C ILE A 95 3.98 8.40 6.30
N ILE A 96 5.06 8.45 5.53
CA ILE A 96 6.42 8.12 5.99
C ILE A 96 6.78 8.87 7.28
N LEU A 97 6.48 10.18 7.33
CA LEU A 97 6.82 10.99 8.49
C LEU A 97 6.06 10.56 9.74
N ALA A 98 4.76 10.23 9.62
CA ALA A 98 3.95 9.75 10.73
C ALA A 98 4.47 8.40 11.27
N ALA A 99 4.87 7.49 10.37
CA ALA A 99 5.49 6.23 10.74
C ALA A 99 6.84 6.42 11.46
N GLN A 100 7.68 7.35 10.97
CA GLN A 100 8.96 7.68 11.62
C GLN A 100 8.77 8.31 13.00
N GLN A 101 7.78 9.19 13.16
CA GLN A 101 7.43 9.76 14.45
C GLN A 101 6.96 8.69 15.43
N ALA A 102 6.08 7.78 15.00
CA ALA A 102 5.65 6.66 15.84
C ALA A 102 6.85 5.78 16.25
N ALA A 103 7.74 5.46 15.30
CA ALA A 103 8.94 4.68 15.58
C ALA A 103 9.85 5.32 16.64
N SER A 104 9.92 6.66 16.69
CA SER A 104 10.75 7.39 17.67
C SER A 104 10.19 7.42 19.08
N ILE A 105 8.89 7.17 19.24
CA ILE A 105 8.19 7.21 20.53
C ILE A 105 8.18 5.84 21.23
N VAL A 106 8.19 4.77 20.44
CA VAL A 106 8.03 3.40 20.96
C VAL A 106 9.30 2.92 21.65
N GLU A 107 9.12 2.44 22.88
CA GLU A 107 10.19 1.79 23.66
C GLU A 107 9.97 0.26 23.73
N GLY A 108 11.07 -0.49 23.85
CA GLY A 108 11.02 -1.94 24.08
C GLY A 108 10.76 -2.81 22.84
N LYS A 109 10.58 -2.21 21.65
CA LYS A 109 10.56 -2.87 20.34
C LYS A 109 11.47 -2.09 19.38
N LYS A 110 12.12 -2.79 18.46
CA LYS A 110 12.88 -2.13 17.38
C LYS A 110 11.91 -1.89 16.21
N ILE A 111 11.66 -0.64 15.90
CA ILE A 111 10.81 -0.25 14.78
C ILE A 111 11.71 0.20 13.63
N VAL A 112 11.47 -0.37 12.44
CA VAL A 112 12.18 -0.06 11.20
C VAL A 112 11.16 0.43 10.18
N VAL A 113 11.27 1.66 9.72
CA VAL A 113 10.40 2.22 8.70
C VAL A 113 11.09 2.10 7.35
N ILE A 114 10.55 1.28 6.47
CA ILE A 114 10.99 1.18 5.08
C ILE A 114 10.27 2.29 4.30
N PRO A 115 10.97 3.26 3.70
CA PRO A 115 10.36 4.48 3.16
C PRO A 115 9.65 4.26 1.82
N THR A 116 8.76 3.27 1.77
CA THR A 116 7.95 2.94 0.59
C THR A 116 6.97 4.07 0.28
N LYS A 117 6.96 4.54 -0.96
CA LYS A 117 6.13 5.65 -1.43
C LYS A 117 4.88 5.17 -2.17
N THR A 118 4.89 3.92 -2.61
CA THR A 118 3.84 3.29 -3.42
C THR A 118 3.60 1.85 -2.97
N ILE A 119 2.43 1.32 -3.29
CA ILE A 119 2.08 -0.09 -3.00
C ILE A 119 3.04 -1.08 -3.69
N PRO A 120 3.38 -0.92 -4.99
CA PRO A 120 4.36 -1.80 -5.63
C PRO A 120 5.73 -1.81 -4.93
N GLN A 121 6.22 -0.66 -4.46
CA GLN A 121 7.44 -0.60 -3.65
C GLN A 121 7.30 -1.40 -2.36
N GLY A 122 6.14 -1.33 -1.69
CA GLY A 122 5.88 -2.13 -0.49
C GLY A 122 5.88 -3.63 -0.75
N ILE A 123 5.28 -4.07 -1.85
CA ILE A 123 5.26 -5.47 -2.28
C ILE A 123 6.70 -5.95 -2.56
N THR A 124 7.46 -5.18 -3.34
CA THR A 124 8.86 -5.52 -3.67
C THR A 124 9.73 -5.57 -2.42
N ALA A 125 9.56 -4.62 -1.49
CA ALA A 125 10.26 -4.66 -0.22
C ALA A 125 9.96 -5.95 0.57
N MET A 126 8.69 -6.38 0.65
CA MET A 126 8.31 -7.63 1.33
C MET A 126 8.92 -8.86 0.66
N ILE A 127 8.98 -8.91 -0.67
CA ILE A 127 9.60 -10.02 -1.42
C ILE A 127 11.11 -10.11 -1.14
N ASN A 128 11.77 -8.98 -0.91
CA ASN A 128 13.20 -8.93 -0.62
C ASN A 128 13.57 -9.18 0.86
N PHE A 129 12.57 -9.41 1.72
CA PHE A 129 12.80 -9.81 3.11
C PHE A 129 13.25 -11.27 3.19
N GLU A 130 14.27 -11.55 3.97
CA GLU A 130 14.78 -12.89 4.24
C GLU A 130 14.90 -13.15 5.74
N ALA A 131 14.20 -14.16 6.25
CA ALA A 131 14.11 -14.46 7.67
C ALA A 131 15.46 -14.85 8.32
N THR A 132 16.44 -15.29 7.50
CA THR A 132 17.79 -15.67 7.96
C THR A 132 18.71 -14.48 8.20
N ARG A 133 18.38 -13.31 7.64
CA ARG A 133 19.15 -12.08 7.78
C ARG A 133 18.80 -11.33 9.07
N SER A 134 19.74 -10.56 9.55
CA SER A 134 19.49 -9.63 10.66
C SER A 134 18.51 -8.52 10.24
N ALA A 135 17.89 -7.86 11.23
CA ALA A 135 16.98 -6.75 10.95
C ALA A 135 17.67 -5.60 10.17
N LYS A 136 18.96 -5.38 10.35
CA LYS A 136 19.68 -4.33 9.60
C LYS A 136 19.96 -4.73 8.16
N GLU A 137 20.39 -5.97 7.92
CA GLU A 137 20.60 -6.48 6.57
C GLU A 137 19.29 -6.51 5.77
N ASN A 138 18.17 -6.86 6.42
CA ASN A 138 16.86 -6.79 5.80
C ASN A 138 16.43 -5.33 5.51
N GLU A 139 16.64 -4.41 6.44
CA GLU A 139 16.39 -2.99 6.20
C GLU A 139 17.14 -2.49 4.96
N ASP A 140 18.43 -2.79 4.88
CA ASP A 140 19.27 -2.36 3.75
C ASP A 140 18.80 -2.98 2.43
N ALA A 141 18.53 -4.30 2.39
CA ALA A 141 18.05 -5.00 1.20
C ALA A 141 16.65 -4.50 0.75
N MET A 142 15.73 -4.32 1.70
CA MET A 142 14.39 -3.80 1.41
C MET A 142 14.44 -2.37 0.88
N VAL A 143 15.29 -1.50 1.45
CA VAL A 143 15.46 -0.12 1.00
C VAL A 143 16.11 -0.07 -0.38
N GLU A 144 17.14 -0.88 -0.63
CA GLU A 144 17.80 -0.96 -1.94
C GLU A 144 16.81 -1.38 -3.03
N SER A 145 15.94 -2.34 -2.76
CA SER A 145 14.94 -2.83 -3.70
C SER A 145 13.91 -1.78 -4.14
N LEU A 146 13.72 -0.69 -3.37
CA LEU A 146 12.78 0.37 -3.74
C LEU A 146 13.21 1.11 -5.01
N SER A 147 14.49 1.17 -5.29
CA SER A 147 15.05 1.85 -6.47
C SER A 147 14.80 1.09 -7.77
N THR A 148 14.50 -0.22 -7.68
CA THR A 148 14.20 -1.04 -8.87
C THR A 148 12.74 -0.98 -9.31
N VAL A 149 11.90 -0.23 -8.57
CA VAL A 149 10.46 -0.12 -8.84
C VAL A 149 10.10 1.28 -9.29
N ALA A 150 9.74 1.41 -10.55
CA ALA A 150 9.06 2.59 -11.08
C ALA A 150 7.55 2.40 -10.99
N THR A 151 6.82 3.41 -10.55
CA THR A 151 5.36 3.34 -10.41
C THR A 151 4.69 4.41 -11.25
N GLY A 152 3.79 3.97 -12.14
CA GLY A 152 2.87 4.82 -12.89
C GLY A 152 1.44 4.64 -12.40
N GLN A 153 0.64 5.70 -12.44
CA GLN A 153 -0.77 5.67 -12.07
C GLN A 153 -1.60 6.48 -13.05
N LEU A 154 -2.65 5.87 -13.60
CA LEU A 154 -3.68 6.58 -14.34
C LEU A 154 -4.79 7.03 -13.39
N THR A 155 -5.23 8.29 -13.53
CA THR A 155 -6.33 8.85 -12.76
C THR A 155 -7.06 9.92 -13.57
N TYR A 156 -8.28 10.26 -13.16
CA TYR A 156 -9.08 11.31 -13.81
C TYR A 156 -8.86 12.65 -13.13
N ALA A 157 -8.77 13.71 -13.93
CA ALA A 157 -8.77 15.07 -13.43
C ALA A 157 -10.16 15.45 -12.91
N VAL A 158 -10.26 15.81 -11.63
CA VAL A 158 -11.53 16.21 -10.99
C VAL A 158 -11.87 17.70 -11.17
N ARG A 159 -10.97 18.47 -11.77
CA ARG A 159 -11.13 19.91 -12.05
C ARG A 159 -10.14 20.36 -13.12
N ASP A 160 -10.44 21.49 -13.74
CA ASP A 160 -9.50 22.16 -14.63
C ASP A 160 -8.29 22.65 -13.81
N THR A 161 -7.09 22.35 -14.33
CA THR A 161 -5.82 22.73 -13.70
C THR A 161 -4.72 22.86 -14.76
N SER A 162 -3.54 23.31 -14.36
CA SER A 162 -2.34 23.25 -15.19
C SER A 162 -1.19 22.73 -14.35
N ILE A 163 -0.50 21.72 -14.86
CA ILE A 163 0.68 21.09 -14.22
C ILE A 163 1.79 21.06 -15.26
N ASP A 164 2.97 21.55 -14.90
CA ASP A 164 4.17 21.59 -15.74
C ASP A 164 3.93 22.21 -17.14
N GLY A 165 3.02 23.22 -17.21
CA GLY A 165 2.67 23.91 -18.45
C GLY A 165 1.69 23.16 -19.36
N LYS A 166 1.24 21.95 -18.99
CA LYS A 166 0.16 21.21 -19.65
C LYS A 166 -1.19 21.66 -19.08
N GLU A 167 -2.13 22.06 -19.94
CA GLU A 167 -3.52 22.33 -19.56
C GLU A 167 -4.25 21.00 -19.39
N ILE A 168 -4.94 20.84 -18.26
CA ILE A 168 -5.70 19.66 -17.90
C ILE A 168 -7.14 20.09 -17.63
N LYS A 169 -8.09 19.48 -18.29
CA LYS A 169 -9.52 19.74 -18.10
C LYS A 169 -10.16 18.67 -17.21
N ASN A 170 -11.24 19.05 -16.56
CA ASN A 170 -12.03 18.10 -15.80
C ASN A 170 -12.46 16.92 -16.69
N GLY A 171 -12.17 15.71 -16.22
CA GLY A 171 -12.42 14.46 -16.95
C GLY A 171 -11.28 13.99 -17.85
N ASP A 172 -10.22 14.75 -18.02
CA ASP A 172 -9.02 14.27 -18.71
C ASP A 172 -8.34 13.17 -17.90
N ILE A 173 -7.70 12.26 -18.58
CA ILE A 173 -6.91 11.18 -17.99
C ILE A 173 -5.48 11.66 -17.79
N MET A 174 -4.97 11.48 -16.58
CA MET A 174 -3.59 11.86 -16.22
C MET A 174 -2.78 10.61 -15.92
N GLY A 175 -1.62 10.50 -16.54
CA GLY A 175 -0.57 9.54 -16.20
C GLY A 175 0.42 10.19 -15.24
N LEU A 176 0.46 9.71 -14.01
CA LEU A 176 1.34 10.20 -12.96
C LEU A 176 2.42 9.16 -12.68
N GLY A 177 3.69 9.58 -12.72
CA GLY A 177 4.83 8.78 -12.32
C GLY A 177 5.45 9.24 -10.99
N ASP A 178 6.57 8.65 -10.64
CA ASP A 178 7.31 9.01 -9.42
C ASP A 178 7.81 10.47 -9.45
N SER A 179 8.17 10.98 -10.62
CA SER A 179 8.66 12.35 -10.87
C SER A 179 7.54 13.39 -11.07
N GLY A 180 6.30 12.97 -11.30
CA GLY A 180 5.16 13.87 -11.52
C GLY A 180 4.27 13.47 -12.69
N LEU A 181 3.78 14.48 -13.44
CA LEU A 181 2.88 14.27 -14.57
C LEU A 181 3.66 13.82 -15.81
N LEU A 182 3.40 12.62 -16.29
CA LEU A 182 4.02 12.05 -17.48
C LEU A 182 3.16 12.25 -18.74
N ALA A 183 1.88 11.91 -18.65
CA ALA A 183 0.95 11.96 -19.78
C ALA A 183 -0.37 12.64 -19.42
N VAL A 184 -1.05 13.23 -20.43
CA VAL A 184 -2.42 13.75 -20.32
C VAL A 184 -3.15 13.44 -21.60
N GLY A 185 -4.28 12.74 -21.49
CA GLY A 185 -5.10 12.37 -22.63
C GLY A 185 -6.58 12.30 -22.30
N LYS A 186 -7.37 11.84 -23.27
CA LYS A 186 -8.81 11.65 -23.14
C LYS A 186 -9.23 10.18 -23.22
N ASP A 187 -8.30 9.35 -23.54
CA ASP A 187 -8.44 7.92 -23.75
C ASP A 187 -7.40 7.19 -22.90
N ILE A 188 -7.84 6.11 -22.26
CA ILE A 188 -7.01 5.34 -21.30
C ILE A 188 -5.82 4.72 -22.04
N ASP A 189 -6.07 4.07 -23.17
CA ASP A 189 -5.08 3.28 -23.89
C ASP A 189 -3.91 4.15 -24.39
N SER A 190 -4.24 5.25 -25.07
CA SER A 190 -3.23 6.19 -25.57
C SER A 190 -2.46 6.89 -24.46
N THR A 191 -3.14 7.25 -23.37
CA THR A 191 -2.51 7.91 -22.22
C THR A 191 -1.60 6.94 -21.45
N LEU A 192 -2.00 5.66 -21.36
CA LEU A 192 -1.19 4.62 -20.76
C LEU A 192 0.10 4.39 -21.54
N ILE A 193 0.01 4.25 -22.86
CA ILE A 193 1.18 4.05 -23.73
C ILE A 193 2.13 5.26 -23.60
N GLU A 194 1.61 6.49 -23.71
CA GLU A 194 2.43 7.70 -23.54
C GLU A 194 3.12 7.73 -22.16
N MET A 195 2.39 7.35 -21.10
CA MET A 195 2.96 7.28 -19.74
C MET A 195 4.08 6.24 -19.65
N LEU A 196 3.88 5.06 -20.22
CA LEU A 196 4.87 3.99 -20.19
C LEU A 196 6.10 4.34 -21.01
N ASP A 197 5.93 4.93 -22.20
CA ASP A 197 7.05 5.41 -23.03
C ASP A 197 7.92 6.40 -22.25
N GLU A 198 7.32 7.32 -21.49
CA GLU A 198 8.07 8.24 -20.64
C GLU A 198 8.76 7.51 -19.46
N MET A 199 8.11 6.52 -18.85
CA MET A 199 8.69 5.73 -17.76
C MET A 199 9.87 4.87 -18.25
N MET A 200 9.76 4.27 -19.44
CA MET A 200 10.82 3.43 -20.03
C MET A 200 12.07 4.24 -20.40
N LYS A 201 11.95 5.52 -20.74
CA LYS A 201 13.11 6.39 -20.94
C LYS A 201 13.99 6.56 -19.71
N GLU A 202 13.39 6.46 -18.52
CA GLU A 202 14.08 6.55 -17.23
C GLU A 202 14.49 5.18 -16.69
N ASN A 203 13.90 4.08 -17.20
CA ASN A 203 14.06 2.72 -16.71
C ASN A 203 14.18 1.72 -17.87
N ASP A 204 15.22 1.84 -18.65
CA ASP A 204 15.52 0.99 -19.81
C ASP A 204 15.85 -0.48 -19.46
N GLU A 205 16.13 -0.77 -18.19
CA GLU A 205 16.39 -2.13 -17.67
C GLU A 205 15.11 -2.80 -17.11
N ALA A 206 13.92 -2.19 -17.23
CA ALA A 206 12.69 -2.78 -16.68
C ALA A 206 12.24 -4.00 -17.49
N GLU A 207 12.15 -5.16 -16.85
CA GLU A 207 11.79 -6.43 -17.48
C GLU A 207 10.36 -6.91 -17.13
N LEU A 208 9.72 -6.30 -16.13
CA LEU A 208 8.43 -6.75 -15.62
C LEU A 208 7.47 -5.58 -15.41
N ILE A 209 6.29 -5.68 -15.99
CA ILE A 209 5.18 -4.77 -15.74
C ILE A 209 4.10 -5.48 -14.94
N SER A 210 3.72 -4.91 -13.80
CA SER A 210 2.58 -5.37 -12.99
C SER A 210 1.46 -4.35 -13.08
N VAL A 211 0.28 -4.79 -13.50
CA VAL A 211 -0.91 -3.94 -13.63
C VAL A 211 -1.86 -4.20 -12.46
N TYR A 212 -2.25 -3.14 -11.78
CA TYR A 212 -3.24 -3.16 -10.70
C TYR A 212 -4.40 -2.26 -11.08
N TYR A 213 -5.62 -2.70 -10.82
CA TYR A 213 -6.82 -1.94 -11.14
C TYR A 213 -7.70 -1.70 -9.91
N GLY A 214 -8.40 -0.56 -9.90
CA GLY A 214 -9.29 -0.16 -8.82
C GLY A 214 -10.69 -0.76 -8.96
N GLU A 215 -11.55 -0.50 -7.98
CA GLU A 215 -12.92 -1.03 -7.89
C GLU A 215 -13.82 -0.61 -9.08
N ASP A 216 -13.52 0.55 -9.68
CA ASP A 216 -14.30 1.10 -10.81
C ASP A 216 -13.87 0.51 -12.18
N VAL A 217 -12.87 -0.38 -12.22
CA VAL A 217 -12.37 -1.03 -13.44
C VAL A 217 -12.68 -2.51 -13.39
N THR A 218 -13.23 -3.05 -14.48
CA THR A 218 -13.51 -4.49 -14.57
C THR A 218 -12.24 -5.28 -14.91
N GLU A 219 -12.23 -6.56 -14.57
CA GLU A 219 -11.14 -7.48 -14.94
C GLU A 219 -10.96 -7.54 -16.47
N GLU A 220 -12.06 -7.52 -17.22
CA GLU A 220 -12.06 -7.54 -18.69
C GLU A 220 -11.39 -6.30 -19.29
N ASP A 221 -11.64 -5.11 -18.71
CA ASP A 221 -10.97 -3.86 -19.11
C ASP A 221 -9.47 -3.90 -18.78
N ALA A 222 -9.11 -4.44 -17.63
CA ALA A 222 -7.71 -4.58 -17.21
C ALA A 222 -6.96 -5.58 -18.11
N GLU A 223 -7.58 -6.71 -18.48
CA GLU A 223 -7.02 -7.69 -19.42
C GLU A 223 -6.82 -7.08 -20.82
N ALA A 224 -7.74 -6.24 -21.29
CA ALA A 224 -7.58 -5.53 -22.56
C ALA A 224 -6.35 -4.63 -22.56
N VAL A 225 -6.10 -3.92 -21.46
CA VAL A 225 -4.90 -3.09 -21.28
C VAL A 225 -3.63 -3.94 -21.30
N VAL A 226 -3.62 -5.09 -20.60
CA VAL A 226 -2.45 -6.00 -20.61
C VAL A 226 -2.19 -6.53 -22.03
N CYS A 227 -3.24 -6.90 -22.76
CA CYS A 227 -3.11 -7.33 -24.16
C CYS A 227 -2.53 -6.21 -25.06
N LEU A 228 -2.94 -4.96 -24.86
CA LEU A 228 -2.42 -3.81 -25.59
C LEU A 228 -0.91 -3.65 -25.36
N LEU A 229 -0.47 -3.72 -24.10
CA LEU A 229 0.95 -3.61 -23.75
C LEU A 229 1.79 -4.71 -24.39
N TYR A 230 1.29 -5.95 -24.38
CA TYR A 230 2.00 -7.09 -25.00
C TYR A 230 2.13 -6.95 -26.53
N THR A 231 1.13 -6.34 -27.19
CA THR A 231 1.17 -6.16 -28.66
C THR A 231 2.03 -4.97 -29.08
N SER A 232 2.16 -3.93 -28.25
CA SER A 232 3.04 -2.79 -28.55
C SER A 232 4.52 -3.15 -28.46
N ASP A 233 4.90 -3.96 -27.46
CA ASP A 233 6.26 -4.48 -27.28
C ASP A 233 6.68 -5.39 -28.46
N ALA A 234 5.79 -6.27 -28.91
CA ALA A 234 6.04 -7.16 -30.05
C ALA A 234 6.16 -6.44 -31.40
N ALA A 235 5.71 -5.19 -31.52
CA ALA A 235 5.82 -4.39 -32.74
C ALA A 235 7.18 -3.67 -32.84
N ASP A 236 7.82 -3.38 -31.71
CA ASP A 236 9.12 -2.68 -31.67
C ASP A 236 10.30 -3.65 -31.89
N ASP A 237 10.14 -4.94 -31.58
CA ASP A 237 11.12 -6.00 -31.84
C ASP A 237 11.23 -6.42 -33.33
N GLY A 238 10.52 -5.78 -34.23
CA GLY A 238 10.34 -6.12 -35.64
C GLY A 238 11.10 -5.26 -36.67
N GLU A 239 11.97 -4.30 -36.28
CA GLU A 239 12.80 -3.51 -37.21
C GLU A 239 14.30 -3.85 -37.19
#